data_7bc0d8a935f52fc6b4b108e2fcc27d1e
#
_entry.id   7bc0d8a935f52fc6b4b108e2fcc27d1e
#
_cell.length_a   1.000
_cell.length_b   1.000
_cell.length_c   1.000
_cell.angle_alpha   90.00
_cell.angle_beta   90.00
_cell.angle_gamma   90.00
#
_symmetry.space_group_name_H-M   'P 1'
#
loop_
_entity.id
_entity.type
_entity.pdbx_description
1 polymer ?
#
loop_
_entity_poly.entity_id
_entity_poly.type
_entity_poly.pdbx_seq_one_letter_code
_entity_poly.pdbx_strand_id
1 'polypeptide(L)'
;MDYRKITDRINAFVFGDSAKSSDVVARSSPQSRVRSRRLQRLIVVALFLVTLVLIGRSFNHPSVPVAAGAALSQPVASGAEAGGAATSNFEHQDYSPSSNLEPEEIAILAKARRKIDIAMYSFTDLDVANALASEARAGIRIRVYRDGDQYAQEESRAAGRPTTSSILRAGGVEVRVKSQRDLMHLKSYEVDDSFLRTGSANWSRSGLTYQDNDVVYIQLPQSVKAFETDFETMWSRPDNLVLARP
;
A
#
# COMPACT_ATOMS: atom_id res chain seq x y z
N MET A 1 -20.10 5.36 -16.10
CA MET A 1 -19.30 5.55 -17.33
C MET A 1 -18.38 4.35 -17.46
N ASP A 2 -18.49 3.60 -18.54
CA ASP A 2 -17.81 2.29 -18.64
C ASP A 2 -16.36 2.47 -19.12
N TYR A 3 -15.41 2.48 -18.19
CA TYR A 3 -13.98 2.67 -18.45
C TYR A 3 -13.35 1.56 -19.31
N ARG A 4 -13.91 0.33 -19.33
CA ARG A 4 -13.43 -0.74 -20.19
C ARG A 4 -13.57 -0.37 -21.65
N LYS A 5 -14.70 0.22 -22.05
CA LYS A 5 -14.93 0.66 -23.44
C LYS A 5 -13.99 1.78 -23.87
N ILE A 6 -13.54 2.62 -22.93
CA ILE A 6 -12.55 3.68 -23.20
C ILE A 6 -11.16 3.08 -23.40
N THR A 7 -10.76 2.17 -22.52
CA THR A 7 -9.45 1.48 -22.62
C THR A 7 -9.35 0.64 -23.89
N ASP A 8 -10.41 -0.10 -24.26
CA ASP A 8 -10.44 -0.91 -25.48
C ASP A 8 -10.37 -0.04 -26.75
N ARG A 9 -11.02 1.13 -26.75
CA ARG A 9 -10.92 2.10 -27.86
C ARG A 9 -9.54 2.73 -27.97
N ILE A 10 -8.89 3.03 -26.87
CA ILE A 10 -7.50 3.57 -26.86
C ILE A 10 -6.53 2.50 -27.35
N ASN A 11 -6.67 1.26 -26.90
CA ASN A 11 -5.81 0.15 -27.32
C ASN A 11 -6.00 -0.18 -28.82
N ALA A 12 -7.24 -0.18 -29.35
CA ALA A 12 -7.50 -0.36 -30.76
C ALA A 12 -6.94 0.77 -31.62
N PHE A 13 -6.98 2.02 -31.11
CA PHE A 13 -6.44 3.18 -31.81
C PHE A 13 -4.89 3.22 -31.79
N VAL A 14 -4.24 2.80 -30.71
CA VAL A 14 -2.78 2.87 -30.51
C VAL A 14 -2.06 1.66 -31.09
N PHE A 15 -2.65 0.46 -31.04
CA PHE A 15 -1.98 -0.79 -31.39
C PHE A 15 -2.52 -1.49 -32.64
N GLY A 16 -3.63 -1.01 -33.22
CA GLY A 16 -4.22 -1.54 -34.47
C GLY A 16 -4.51 -3.04 -34.42
N ASP A 17 -5.70 -3.46 -34.79
CA ASP A 17 -6.09 -4.86 -34.87
C ASP A 17 -5.11 -5.70 -35.71
N SER A 18 -4.26 -6.47 -35.05
CA SER A 18 -3.38 -7.48 -35.65
C SER A 18 -4.09 -8.81 -35.70
N ALA A 19 -5.12 -8.92 -36.54
CA ALA A 19 -5.64 -10.24 -36.93
C ALA A 19 -6.26 -10.19 -38.32
N LYS A 20 -5.59 -10.95 -39.23
CA LYS A 20 -6.02 -11.39 -40.59
C LYS A 20 -5.79 -10.39 -41.74
N SER A 21 -4.67 -10.56 -42.42
CA SER A 21 -4.65 -10.77 -43.86
C SER A 21 -3.26 -11.26 -44.29
N SER A 22 -3.13 -12.51 -44.60
CA SER A 22 -2.12 -13.03 -45.51
C SER A 22 -2.39 -12.46 -46.89
N ASP A 23 -1.29 -12.14 -47.62
CA ASP A 23 -1.23 -11.73 -49.00
C ASP A 23 -1.62 -10.27 -49.32
N VAL A 24 -0.62 -9.39 -49.33
CA VAL A 24 -0.12 -8.59 -50.47
C VAL A 24 1.13 -7.83 -50.01
N VAL A 25 2.30 -8.29 -50.42
CA VAL A 25 3.56 -7.56 -50.24
C VAL A 25 3.61 -6.42 -51.26
N ALA A 26 3.09 -5.25 -50.90
CA ALA A 26 3.39 -4.01 -51.58
C ALA A 26 4.64 -3.38 -50.94
N ARG A 27 5.77 -3.37 -51.64
CA ARG A 27 7.03 -2.71 -51.25
C ARG A 27 6.80 -1.21 -51.13
N SER A 28 6.60 -0.71 -49.93
CA SER A 28 6.62 0.73 -49.65
C SER A 28 8.05 1.26 -49.76
N SER A 29 8.23 2.35 -50.50
CA SER A 29 9.55 2.98 -50.74
C SER A 29 10.18 3.50 -49.42
N PRO A 30 11.52 3.57 -49.31
CA PRO A 30 12.21 4.07 -48.11
C PRO A 30 11.80 5.48 -47.67
N GLN A 31 11.34 6.29 -48.60
CA GLN A 31 10.95 7.69 -48.33
C GLN A 31 9.61 7.78 -47.51
N SER A 32 8.68 6.85 -47.69
CA SER A 32 7.42 6.85 -46.91
C SER A 32 7.62 6.52 -45.44
N ARG A 33 8.57 5.65 -45.11
CA ARG A 33 8.91 5.27 -43.73
C ARG A 33 9.59 6.40 -42.95
N VAL A 34 10.43 7.22 -43.61
CA VAL A 34 11.08 8.37 -42.98
C VAL A 34 10.08 9.48 -42.66
N ARG A 35 9.11 9.71 -43.55
CA ARG A 35 8.06 10.73 -43.38
C ARG A 35 7.12 10.37 -42.21
N SER A 36 6.75 9.11 -42.08
CA SER A 36 5.93 8.60 -40.97
C SER A 36 6.65 8.78 -39.61
N ARG A 37 7.93 8.45 -39.52
CA ARG A 37 8.70 8.59 -38.27
C ARG A 37 8.90 10.07 -37.85
N ARG A 38 9.02 10.99 -38.80
CA ARG A 38 9.09 12.43 -38.50
C ARG A 38 7.76 12.96 -38.00
N LEU A 39 6.64 12.54 -38.58
CA LEU A 39 5.31 12.93 -38.15
C LEU A 39 4.99 12.39 -36.74
N GLN A 40 5.35 11.14 -36.44
CA GLN A 40 5.19 10.56 -35.09
C GLN A 40 6.01 11.33 -34.04
N ARG A 41 7.24 11.72 -34.35
CA ARG A 41 8.07 12.51 -33.42
C ARG A 41 7.47 13.90 -33.16
N LEU A 42 6.91 14.56 -34.17
CA LEU A 42 6.24 15.86 -34.02
C LEU A 42 4.97 15.75 -33.15
N ILE A 43 4.20 14.69 -33.29
CA ILE A 43 3.00 14.46 -32.45
C ILE A 43 3.41 14.24 -31.00
N VAL A 44 4.44 13.46 -30.73
CA VAL A 44 4.93 13.22 -29.34
C VAL A 44 5.44 14.52 -28.71
N VAL A 45 6.19 15.34 -29.44
CA VAL A 45 6.67 16.62 -28.94
C VAL A 45 5.52 17.60 -28.67
N ALA A 46 4.52 17.65 -29.56
CA ALA A 46 3.35 18.50 -29.38
C ALA A 46 2.52 18.08 -28.14
N LEU A 47 2.32 16.78 -27.91
CA LEU A 47 1.65 16.25 -26.72
C LEU A 47 2.44 16.59 -25.44
N PHE A 48 3.76 16.49 -25.48
CA PHE A 48 4.61 16.83 -24.33
C PHE A 48 4.55 18.33 -23.98
N LEU A 49 4.54 19.22 -24.99
CA LEU A 49 4.39 20.66 -24.78
C LEU A 49 2.99 21.04 -24.23
N VAL A 50 1.93 20.38 -24.67
CA VAL A 50 0.57 20.59 -24.13
C VAL A 50 0.50 20.16 -22.67
N THR A 51 1.14 19.04 -22.31
CA THR A 51 1.19 18.56 -20.92
C THR A 51 1.94 19.55 -20.02
N LEU A 52 3.07 20.08 -20.49
CA LEU A 52 3.83 21.11 -19.76
C LEU A 52 3.04 22.40 -19.53
N VAL A 53 2.26 22.85 -20.52
CA VAL A 53 1.40 24.04 -20.38
C VAL A 53 0.26 23.80 -19.39
N LEU A 54 -0.32 22.60 -19.38
CA LEU A 54 -1.40 22.23 -18.42
C LEU A 54 -0.85 22.12 -16.99
N ILE A 55 0.35 21.57 -16.81
CA ILE A 55 1.01 21.49 -15.49
C ILE A 55 1.38 22.92 -15.02
N GLY A 56 1.93 23.77 -15.88
CA GLY A 56 2.27 25.16 -15.52
C GLY A 56 1.08 26.01 -15.08
N ARG A 57 -0.13 25.72 -15.58
CA ARG A 57 -1.35 26.41 -15.14
C ARG A 57 -1.92 25.92 -13.80
N SER A 58 -1.59 24.69 -13.37
CA SER A 58 -2.05 24.15 -12.09
C SER A 58 -1.28 24.70 -10.87
N PHE A 59 -0.13 25.34 -11.07
CA PHE A 59 0.67 25.90 -9.96
C PHE A 59 0.36 27.36 -9.64
N ASN A 60 -0.59 28.00 -10.33
CA ASN A 60 -0.98 29.38 -10.04
C ASN A 60 -2.19 29.43 -9.10
N HIS A 61 -2.06 28.84 -7.90
CA HIS A 61 -3.01 29.07 -6.82
C HIS A 61 -2.71 30.43 -6.17
N PRO A 62 -3.70 31.29 -5.98
CA PRO A 62 -3.50 32.49 -5.18
C PRO A 62 -3.12 32.07 -3.75
N SER A 63 -2.01 32.59 -3.26
CA SER A 63 -1.59 32.46 -1.87
C SER A 63 -2.68 33.04 -0.98
N VAL A 64 -3.30 32.19 -0.16
CA VAL A 64 -4.20 32.64 0.91
C VAL A 64 -3.33 33.39 1.92
N PRO A 65 -3.65 34.66 2.26
CA PRO A 65 -2.88 35.38 3.26
C PRO A 65 -3.03 34.67 4.61
N VAL A 66 -1.91 34.19 5.15
CA VAL A 66 -1.84 33.72 6.54
C VAL A 66 -2.02 34.94 7.42
N ALA A 67 -3.18 35.09 8.05
CA ALA A 67 -3.39 36.08 9.08
C ALA A 67 -2.39 35.81 10.21
N ALA A 68 -1.55 36.78 10.53
CA ALA A 68 -0.65 36.73 11.65
C ALA A 68 -1.50 36.62 12.93
N GLY A 69 -1.67 35.41 13.45
CA GLY A 69 -2.33 35.15 14.71
C GLY A 69 -1.46 35.69 15.85
N ALA A 70 -2.01 36.63 16.58
CA ALA A 70 -1.42 37.17 17.79
C ALA A 70 -1.09 36.03 18.78
N ALA A 71 0.14 36.01 19.26
CA ALA A 71 0.62 35.13 20.31
C ALA A 71 -0.21 35.33 21.57
N LEU A 72 -1.08 34.39 21.91
CA LEU A 72 -1.66 34.26 23.23
C LEU A 72 -0.74 33.38 24.06
N SER A 73 0.28 34.01 24.67
CA SER A 73 1.02 33.44 25.77
C SER A 73 0.13 33.51 27.02
N GLN A 74 -0.56 32.41 27.34
CA GLN A 74 -1.13 32.22 28.67
C GLN A 74 -0.17 31.38 29.51
N PRO A 75 0.13 31.76 30.76
CA PRO A 75 0.93 30.93 31.65
C PRO A 75 0.10 29.70 32.03
N VAL A 76 0.62 28.51 31.72
CA VAL A 76 0.07 27.26 32.23
C VAL A 76 0.30 27.21 33.72
N ALA A 77 -0.76 27.35 34.51
CA ALA A 77 -0.72 27.13 35.95
C ALA A 77 -0.25 25.72 36.26
N SER A 78 0.82 25.59 37.00
CA SER A 78 1.34 24.36 37.58
C SER A 78 0.34 23.83 38.61
N GLY A 79 -0.58 22.98 38.13
CA GLY A 79 -1.41 22.15 38.99
C GLY A 79 -0.67 20.85 39.27
N ALA A 80 -0.25 20.63 40.49
CA ALA A 80 0.25 19.35 40.97
C ALA A 80 -0.93 18.35 40.96
N GLU A 81 -0.98 17.47 39.95
CA GLU A 81 -1.91 16.35 39.94
C GLU A 81 -1.21 15.11 40.48
N ALA A 82 -1.92 14.49 41.46
CA ALA A 82 -1.54 13.28 42.14
C ALA A 82 -1.35 12.08 41.18
N GLY A 83 -0.26 11.35 41.40
CA GLY A 83 0.02 9.93 41.12
C GLY A 83 -0.90 9.13 40.20
N GLY A 84 -1.03 9.47 38.92
CA GLY A 84 -1.41 8.57 37.86
C GLY A 84 -0.14 7.97 37.29
N ALA A 85 -0.10 6.62 37.16
CA ALA A 85 0.97 5.93 36.44
C ALA A 85 1.15 6.61 35.07
N ALA A 86 2.28 7.23 34.82
CA ALA A 86 2.62 7.85 33.57
C ALA A 86 2.61 6.73 32.51
N THR A 87 1.55 6.66 31.70
CA THR A 87 1.57 5.87 30.49
C THR A 87 2.65 6.51 29.61
N SER A 88 3.79 5.86 29.51
CA SER A 88 4.87 6.31 28.63
C SER A 88 4.33 6.28 27.20
N ASN A 89 4.02 7.45 26.66
CA ASN A 89 3.73 7.62 25.25
C ASN A 89 5.03 7.37 24.49
N PHE A 90 5.27 6.10 24.12
CA PHE A 90 6.42 5.74 23.31
C PHE A 90 6.03 5.93 21.84
N GLU A 91 6.84 6.71 21.16
CA GLU A 91 6.80 6.85 19.70
C GLU A 91 8.23 6.73 19.17
N HIS A 92 8.42 5.84 18.22
CA HIS A 92 9.69 5.62 17.53
C HIS A 92 9.42 5.55 16.04
N GLN A 93 10.35 6.08 15.24
CA GLN A 93 10.20 6.15 13.79
C GLN A 93 11.50 5.75 13.11
N ASP A 94 11.39 4.86 12.11
CA ASP A 94 12.48 4.41 11.26
C ASP A 94 12.17 4.62 9.78
N TYR A 95 13.23 4.60 8.97
CA TYR A 95 13.16 4.88 7.55
C TYR A 95 13.99 3.89 6.74
N SER A 96 13.42 3.36 5.66
CA SER A 96 14.18 2.75 4.58
C SER A 96 14.51 3.81 3.51
N PRO A 97 15.61 3.71 2.76
CA PRO A 97 16.62 2.66 2.80
C PRO A 97 17.74 2.88 3.83
N SER A 98 17.67 3.92 4.69
CA SER A 98 18.68 4.18 5.71
C SER A 98 18.81 3.04 6.71
N SER A 99 17.71 2.33 6.97
CA SER A 99 17.66 1.08 7.74
C SER A 99 16.96 -0.01 6.92
N ASN A 100 17.35 -1.27 7.15
CA ASN A 100 16.54 -2.42 6.75
C ASN A 100 15.47 -2.63 7.83
N LEU A 101 14.20 -2.39 7.49
CA LEU A 101 13.09 -2.45 8.44
C LEU A 101 12.64 -3.89 8.76
N GLU A 102 12.94 -4.87 7.89
CA GLU A 102 12.45 -6.25 8.01
C GLU A 102 12.82 -6.94 9.34
N PRO A 103 14.09 -6.92 9.82
CA PRO A 103 14.45 -7.59 11.07
C PRO A 103 13.71 -7.00 12.28
N GLU A 104 13.47 -5.71 12.31
CA GLU A 104 12.75 -5.06 13.40
C GLU A 104 11.27 -5.42 13.38
N GLU A 105 10.64 -5.41 12.21
CA GLU A 105 9.25 -5.87 12.03
C GLU A 105 9.09 -7.29 12.57
N ILE A 106 9.96 -8.23 12.17
CA ILE A 106 9.93 -9.61 12.66
C ILE A 106 10.14 -9.69 14.17
N ALA A 107 11.08 -8.93 14.72
CA ALA A 107 11.36 -8.92 16.15
C ALA A 107 10.19 -8.36 16.99
N ILE A 108 9.42 -7.41 16.46
CA ILE A 108 8.22 -6.87 17.11
C ILE A 108 7.10 -7.90 17.09
N LEU A 109 6.84 -8.54 15.94
CA LEU A 109 5.82 -9.57 15.80
C LEU A 109 6.06 -10.76 16.73
N ALA A 110 7.32 -11.16 16.92
CA ALA A 110 7.71 -12.22 17.84
C ALA A 110 7.51 -11.89 19.34
N LYS A 111 7.20 -10.64 19.70
CA LYS A 111 6.89 -10.25 21.08
C LYS A 111 5.41 -10.44 21.44
N ALA A 112 4.56 -10.76 20.47
CA ALA A 112 3.13 -10.95 20.69
C ALA A 112 2.87 -12.09 21.70
N ARG A 113 1.87 -11.90 22.55
CA ARG A 113 1.48 -12.86 23.59
C ARG A 113 0.06 -13.37 23.41
N ARG A 114 -0.80 -12.67 22.67
CA ARG A 114 -2.21 -12.99 22.52
C ARG A 114 -2.72 -12.86 21.09
N LYS A 115 -2.49 -11.70 20.48
CA LYS A 115 -3.05 -11.41 19.15
C LYS A 115 -2.20 -10.45 18.34
N ILE A 116 -2.36 -10.54 17.02
CA ILE A 116 -1.88 -9.54 16.04
C ILE A 116 -2.99 -9.33 15.01
N ASP A 117 -3.40 -8.09 14.81
CA ASP A 117 -4.37 -7.70 13.78
C ASP A 117 -3.69 -6.80 12.74
N ILE A 118 -3.70 -7.21 11.49
CA ILE A 118 -2.85 -6.66 10.41
C ILE A 118 -3.72 -6.20 9.24
N ALA A 119 -3.58 -4.94 8.82
CA ALA A 119 -4.08 -4.41 7.55
C ALA A 119 -2.88 -4.03 6.67
N MET A 120 -2.57 -4.85 5.66
CA MET A 120 -1.36 -4.67 4.85
C MET A 120 -1.69 -4.65 3.36
N TYR A 121 -1.48 -3.48 2.72
CA TYR A 121 -1.76 -3.28 1.30
C TYR A 121 -0.99 -4.25 0.41
N SER A 122 0.31 -4.13 0.34
CA SER A 122 1.15 -5.06 -0.42
C SER A 122 1.98 -5.92 0.54
N PHE A 123 1.72 -7.21 0.51
CA PHE A 123 2.36 -8.19 1.38
C PHE A 123 2.92 -9.32 0.54
N THR A 124 4.20 -9.25 0.20
CA THR A 124 4.92 -10.24 -0.62
C THR A 124 6.21 -10.72 0.02
N ASP A 125 6.49 -10.26 1.23
CA ASP A 125 7.65 -10.67 2.01
C ASP A 125 7.42 -12.03 2.65
N LEU A 126 8.22 -13.04 2.26
CA LEU A 126 8.05 -14.42 2.71
C LEU A 126 8.58 -14.63 4.12
N ASP A 127 9.59 -13.87 4.54
CA ASP A 127 10.21 -14.01 5.86
C ASP A 127 9.27 -13.50 6.94
N VAL A 128 8.61 -12.35 6.71
CA VAL A 128 7.52 -11.85 7.56
C VAL A 128 6.34 -12.83 7.59
N ALA A 129 5.94 -13.40 6.45
CA ALA A 129 4.86 -14.38 6.41
C ALA A 129 5.19 -15.66 7.19
N ASN A 130 6.43 -16.15 7.09
CA ASN A 130 6.90 -17.32 7.85
C ASN A 130 6.96 -17.02 9.35
N ALA A 131 7.41 -15.84 9.76
CA ALA A 131 7.41 -15.42 11.16
C ALA A 131 5.98 -15.43 11.74
N LEU A 132 5.01 -14.79 11.07
CA LEU A 132 3.61 -14.81 11.48
C LEU A 132 3.02 -16.23 11.55
N ALA A 133 3.31 -17.06 10.55
CA ALA A 133 2.88 -18.46 10.56
C ALA A 133 3.48 -19.25 11.74
N SER A 134 4.72 -18.94 12.15
CA SER A 134 5.34 -19.52 13.33
C SER A 134 4.64 -19.09 14.62
N GLU A 135 4.37 -17.81 14.78
CA GLU A 135 3.65 -17.28 15.95
C GLU A 135 2.22 -17.81 16.05
N ALA A 136 1.53 -17.95 14.92
CA ALA A 136 0.18 -18.55 14.91
C ALA A 136 0.21 -20.04 15.37
N ARG A 137 1.23 -20.80 14.92
CA ARG A 137 1.42 -22.19 15.41
C ARG A 137 1.78 -22.25 16.90
N ALA A 138 2.42 -21.22 17.42
CA ALA A 138 2.70 -21.08 18.86
C ALA A 138 1.46 -20.66 19.69
N GLY A 139 0.31 -20.43 19.04
CA GLY A 139 -0.96 -20.14 19.70
C GLY A 139 -1.38 -18.67 19.70
N ILE A 140 -0.63 -17.80 19.05
CA ILE A 140 -1.03 -16.39 18.88
C ILE A 140 -2.17 -16.30 17.87
N ARG A 141 -3.26 -15.60 18.19
CA ARG A 141 -4.34 -15.31 17.25
C ARG A 141 -3.90 -14.25 16.26
N ILE A 142 -3.81 -14.58 14.99
CA ILE A 142 -3.37 -13.66 13.95
C ILE A 142 -4.42 -13.53 12.86
N ARG A 143 -4.79 -12.28 12.54
CA ARG A 143 -5.72 -11.93 11.47
C ARG A 143 -5.02 -10.98 10.48
N VAL A 144 -5.12 -11.27 9.19
CA VAL A 144 -4.53 -10.45 8.12
C VAL A 144 -5.61 -10.01 7.15
N TYR A 145 -5.79 -8.70 7.03
CA TYR A 145 -6.66 -8.08 6.04
C TYR A 145 -5.85 -7.55 4.88
N ARG A 146 -6.15 -8.00 3.66
CA ARG A 146 -5.40 -7.71 2.45
C ARG A 146 -6.19 -6.92 1.43
N ASP A 147 -5.49 -6.14 0.61
CA ASP A 147 -6.05 -5.54 -0.60
C ASP A 147 -6.32 -6.59 -1.68
N GLY A 148 -7.46 -6.44 -2.39
CA GLY A 148 -7.91 -7.41 -3.38
C GLY A 148 -7.02 -7.51 -4.60
N ASP A 149 -6.60 -6.37 -5.15
CA ASP A 149 -5.78 -6.33 -6.36
C ASP A 149 -4.35 -6.81 -6.07
N GLN A 150 -3.79 -6.44 -4.90
CA GLN A 150 -2.47 -6.91 -4.49
C GLN A 150 -2.45 -8.42 -4.24
N TYR A 151 -3.49 -8.96 -3.62
CA TYR A 151 -3.65 -10.40 -3.44
C TYR A 151 -3.72 -11.13 -4.79
N ALA A 152 -4.62 -10.70 -5.69
CA ALA A 152 -4.78 -11.31 -6.99
C ALA A 152 -3.50 -11.24 -7.85
N GLN A 153 -2.75 -10.14 -7.73
CA GLN A 153 -1.48 -9.96 -8.43
C GLN A 153 -0.40 -10.93 -7.90
N GLU A 154 -0.30 -11.12 -6.59
CA GLU A 154 0.63 -12.09 -5.99
C GLU A 154 0.30 -13.51 -6.46
N GLU A 155 -0.97 -13.94 -6.33
CA GLU A 155 -1.41 -15.26 -6.74
C GLU A 155 -1.15 -15.53 -8.24
N SER A 156 -1.41 -14.56 -9.10
CA SER A 156 -1.16 -14.69 -10.54
C SER A 156 0.32 -14.84 -10.91
N ARG A 157 1.21 -14.25 -10.11
CA ARG A 157 2.67 -14.29 -10.33
C ARG A 157 3.36 -15.46 -9.65
N ALA A 158 2.65 -16.20 -8.81
CA ALA A 158 3.24 -17.27 -8.01
C ALA A 158 3.83 -18.41 -8.86
N ALA A 159 3.20 -18.72 -10.00
CA ALA A 159 3.65 -19.80 -10.91
C ALA A 159 3.93 -21.14 -10.18
N GLY A 160 3.04 -21.52 -9.26
CA GLY A 160 3.16 -22.72 -8.44
C GLY A 160 4.09 -22.62 -7.22
N ARG A 161 4.70 -21.46 -6.98
CA ARG A 161 5.47 -21.20 -5.75
C ARG A 161 4.54 -20.78 -4.60
N PRO A 162 4.93 -21.01 -3.34
CA PRO A 162 4.17 -20.52 -2.21
C PRO A 162 4.00 -18.99 -2.27
N THR A 163 2.78 -18.52 -1.98
CA THR A 163 2.47 -17.11 -1.74
C THR A 163 2.45 -16.82 -0.24
N THR A 164 2.54 -15.54 0.14
CA THR A 164 2.41 -15.17 1.55
C THR A 164 1.08 -15.63 2.12
N SER A 165 -0.03 -15.50 1.36
CA SER A 165 -1.35 -15.98 1.79
C SER A 165 -1.39 -17.50 1.99
N SER A 166 -0.72 -18.28 1.15
CA SER A 166 -0.65 -19.75 1.32
C SER A 166 0.13 -20.14 2.58
N ILE A 167 1.26 -19.47 2.86
CA ILE A 167 2.08 -19.68 4.06
C ILE A 167 1.29 -19.32 5.32
N LEU A 168 0.65 -18.16 5.34
CA LEU A 168 -0.14 -17.69 6.48
C LEU A 168 -1.27 -18.68 6.82
N ARG A 169 -2.04 -19.11 5.81
CA ARG A 169 -3.13 -20.08 5.99
C ARG A 169 -2.64 -21.43 6.52
N ALA A 170 -1.54 -21.94 5.96
CA ALA A 170 -0.92 -23.19 6.43
C ALA A 170 -0.37 -23.07 7.87
N GLY A 171 -0.04 -21.85 8.32
CA GLY A 171 0.33 -21.55 9.70
C GLY A 171 -0.86 -21.40 10.65
N GLY A 172 -2.11 -21.36 10.14
CA GLY A 172 -3.30 -21.18 10.98
C GLY A 172 -3.74 -19.71 11.11
N VAL A 173 -3.12 -18.79 10.38
CA VAL A 173 -3.53 -17.37 10.34
C VAL A 173 -4.86 -17.22 9.61
N GLU A 174 -5.75 -16.36 10.14
CA GLU A 174 -6.98 -15.99 9.47
C GLU A 174 -6.71 -14.89 8.44
N VAL A 175 -7.06 -15.13 7.18
CA VAL A 175 -6.82 -14.17 6.10
C VAL A 175 -8.15 -13.81 5.45
N ARG A 176 -8.41 -12.49 5.37
CA ARG A 176 -9.51 -11.93 4.58
C ARG A 176 -8.97 -10.95 3.54
N VAL A 177 -9.64 -10.92 2.40
CA VAL A 177 -9.27 -10.07 1.27
C VAL A 177 -10.43 -9.15 0.94
N LYS A 178 -10.16 -7.87 0.79
CA LYS A 178 -11.16 -6.88 0.39
C LYS A 178 -11.65 -7.15 -1.03
N SER A 179 -12.96 -7.32 -1.21
CA SER A 179 -13.57 -7.53 -2.53
C SER A 179 -14.00 -6.24 -3.23
N GLN A 180 -14.07 -5.13 -2.50
CA GLN A 180 -14.52 -3.85 -3.02
C GLN A 180 -13.46 -3.21 -3.93
N ARG A 181 -13.92 -2.35 -4.85
CA ARG A 181 -13.10 -1.70 -5.87
C ARG A 181 -12.04 -0.75 -5.31
N ASP A 182 -12.37 -0.04 -4.23
CA ASP A 182 -11.45 0.93 -3.64
C ASP A 182 -10.33 0.24 -2.87
N LEU A 183 -9.12 0.79 -2.91
CA LEU A 183 -7.96 0.17 -2.28
C LEU A 183 -8.11 0.07 -0.75
N MET A 184 -7.64 -1.02 -0.18
CA MET A 184 -7.25 -1.09 1.22
C MET A 184 -5.76 -0.72 1.29
N HIS A 185 -5.46 0.56 1.53
CA HIS A 185 -4.10 1.09 1.36
C HIS A 185 -3.31 1.22 2.67
N LEU A 186 -3.84 0.70 3.79
CA LEU A 186 -3.13 0.69 5.07
C LEU A 186 -1.87 -0.21 5.02
N LYS A 187 -0.89 0.16 5.80
CA LYS A 187 0.28 -0.63 6.14
C LYS A 187 0.45 -0.53 7.65
N SER A 188 -0.47 -1.18 8.35
CA SER A 188 -0.58 -1.03 9.81
C SER A 188 -0.89 -2.36 10.46
N TYR A 189 -0.40 -2.53 11.67
CA TYR A 189 -0.82 -3.65 12.53
C TYR A 189 -0.79 -3.24 14.00
N GLU A 190 -1.59 -3.94 14.79
CA GLU A 190 -1.55 -3.81 16.24
C GLU A 190 -1.13 -5.13 16.90
N VAL A 191 -0.50 -5.05 18.05
CA VAL A 191 -0.09 -6.19 18.89
C VAL A 191 -0.66 -6.02 20.29
N ASP A 192 -1.40 -7.02 20.75
CA ASP A 192 -1.86 -7.19 22.14
C ASP A 192 -2.65 -6.01 22.73
N ASP A 193 -3.36 -5.24 21.94
CA ASP A 193 -4.10 -4.02 22.33
C ASP A 193 -3.21 -2.91 22.93
N SER A 194 -1.91 -2.96 22.69
CA SER A 194 -0.95 -2.08 23.37
C SER A 194 0.07 -1.40 22.45
N PHE A 195 0.17 -1.87 21.23
CA PHE A 195 1.19 -1.42 20.28
C PHE A 195 0.59 -1.30 18.88
N LEU A 196 0.83 -0.18 18.21
CA LEU A 196 0.44 0.08 16.84
C LEU A 196 1.67 0.40 16.00
N ARG A 197 1.79 -0.27 14.86
CA ARG A 197 2.69 0.13 13.78
C ARG A 197 1.88 0.71 12.63
N THR A 198 2.34 1.83 12.08
CA THR A 198 1.80 2.43 10.87
C THR A 198 2.93 3.05 10.03
N GLY A 199 2.61 3.62 8.86
CA GLY A 199 3.59 4.27 7.98
C GLY A 199 3.37 3.96 6.51
N SER A 200 4.36 4.25 5.68
CA SER A 200 4.30 4.04 4.24
C SER A 200 4.85 2.69 3.77
N ALA A 201 5.68 2.02 4.58
CA ALA A 201 6.38 0.80 4.20
C ALA A 201 5.44 -0.41 4.05
N ASN A 202 5.34 -0.92 2.83
CA ASN A 202 4.70 -2.22 2.56
C ASN A 202 5.59 -3.38 3.04
N TRP A 203 4.98 -4.52 3.34
CA TRP A 203 5.72 -5.76 3.59
C TRP A 203 6.11 -6.44 2.27
N SER A 204 7.07 -5.86 1.64
CA SER A 204 7.75 -6.36 0.46
C SER A 204 9.24 -6.04 0.60
N ARG A 205 10.09 -6.85 -0.02
CA ARG A 205 11.54 -6.60 0.01
C ARG A 205 11.91 -5.17 -0.39
N SER A 206 11.28 -4.63 -1.44
CA SER A 206 11.53 -3.25 -1.86
C SER A 206 11.01 -2.22 -0.85
N GLY A 207 9.83 -2.46 -0.26
CA GLY A 207 9.22 -1.57 0.72
C GLY A 207 9.99 -1.49 2.03
N LEU A 208 10.56 -2.61 2.47
CA LEU A 208 11.28 -2.68 3.75
C LEU A 208 12.76 -2.29 3.64
N THR A 209 13.34 -2.31 2.40
CA THR A 209 14.80 -2.20 2.27
C THR A 209 15.27 -1.11 1.31
N TYR A 210 14.54 -0.82 0.21
CA TYR A 210 15.10 -0.03 -0.90
C TYR A 210 14.34 1.26 -1.22
N GLN A 211 13.03 1.30 -0.95
CA GLN A 211 12.20 2.48 -1.21
C GLN A 211 12.35 3.49 -0.06
N ASP A 212 12.11 4.76 -0.36
CA ASP A 212 12.01 5.81 0.66
C ASP A 212 10.66 5.65 1.38
N ASN A 213 10.67 4.93 2.49
CA ASN A 213 9.50 4.70 3.34
C ASN A 213 9.81 5.01 4.80
N ASP A 214 8.73 5.22 5.53
CA ASP A 214 8.73 5.36 6.98
C ASP A 214 7.95 4.26 7.67
N VAL A 215 8.29 4.04 8.93
CA VAL A 215 7.53 3.22 9.88
C VAL A 215 7.44 4.00 11.18
N VAL A 216 6.26 4.06 11.76
CA VAL A 216 6.00 4.70 13.05
C VAL A 216 5.45 3.66 14.02
N TYR A 217 6.06 3.56 15.19
CA TYR A 217 5.70 2.67 16.29
C TYR A 217 5.10 3.48 17.44
N ILE A 218 3.88 3.16 17.83
CA ILE A 218 3.06 3.97 18.73
C ILE A 218 2.54 3.10 19.89
N GLN A 219 2.76 3.52 21.12
CA GLN A 219 2.17 2.89 22.32
C GLN A 219 1.16 3.83 23.00
N LEU A 220 0.36 4.51 22.22
CA LEU A 220 -0.69 5.41 22.70
C LEU A 220 -2.04 4.68 22.65
N PRO A 221 -2.71 4.43 23.80
CA PRO A 221 -3.93 3.60 23.84
C PRO A 221 -5.05 4.07 22.93
N GLN A 222 -5.23 5.38 22.77
CA GLN A 222 -6.25 5.91 21.87
C GLN A 222 -5.96 5.61 20.39
N SER A 223 -4.69 5.63 19.97
CA SER A 223 -4.30 5.33 18.60
C SER A 223 -4.45 3.84 18.29
N VAL A 224 -4.06 2.96 19.24
CA VAL A 224 -4.27 1.52 19.14
C VAL A 224 -5.77 1.22 19.04
N LYS A 225 -6.58 1.81 19.91
CA LYS A 225 -8.04 1.63 19.92
C LYS A 225 -8.71 2.14 18.65
N ALA A 226 -8.24 3.25 18.09
CA ALA A 226 -8.75 3.78 16.83
C ALA A 226 -8.48 2.81 15.67
N PHE A 227 -7.26 2.27 15.57
CA PHE A 227 -6.92 1.26 14.57
C PHE A 227 -7.77 -0.01 14.75
N GLU A 228 -7.89 -0.53 15.95
CA GLU A 228 -8.68 -1.73 16.24
C GLU A 228 -10.16 -1.56 15.82
N THR A 229 -10.75 -0.39 16.09
CA THR A 229 -12.12 -0.08 15.69
C THR A 229 -12.29 -0.07 14.16
N ASP A 230 -11.35 0.55 13.45
CA ASP A 230 -11.36 0.56 11.98
C ASP A 230 -11.08 -0.84 11.40
N PHE A 231 -10.14 -1.57 11.99
CA PHE A 231 -9.84 -2.95 11.59
C PHE A 231 -11.08 -3.86 11.71
N GLU A 232 -11.81 -3.81 12.82
CA GLU A 232 -13.05 -4.59 12.99
C GLU A 232 -14.11 -4.20 11.95
N THR A 233 -14.22 -2.92 11.63
CA THR A 233 -15.10 -2.43 10.56
C THR A 233 -14.74 -3.04 9.21
N MET A 234 -13.46 -3.04 8.85
CA MET A 234 -12.97 -3.66 7.63
C MET A 234 -13.14 -5.19 7.65
N TRP A 235 -12.80 -5.81 8.76
CA TRP A 235 -12.83 -7.25 8.93
C TRP A 235 -14.23 -7.82 8.83
N SER A 236 -15.23 -7.12 9.36
CA SER A 236 -16.63 -7.58 9.39
C SER A 236 -17.42 -7.35 8.10
N ARG A 237 -16.85 -6.76 7.07
CA ARG A 237 -17.55 -6.55 5.80
C ARG A 237 -18.06 -7.86 5.23
N PRO A 238 -19.35 -7.93 4.83
CA PRO A 238 -19.98 -9.20 4.42
C PRO A 238 -19.50 -9.71 3.07
N ASP A 239 -18.93 -8.83 2.24
CA ASP A 239 -18.40 -9.12 0.91
C ASP A 239 -16.91 -9.47 0.89
N ASN A 240 -16.24 -9.54 2.03
CA ASN A 240 -14.85 -9.99 2.09
C ASN A 240 -14.69 -11.43 1.59
N LEU A 241 -13.67 -11.66 0.79
CA LEU A 241 -13.23 -13.02 0.48
C LEU A 241 -12.51 -13.61 1.69
N VAL A 242 -13.11 -14.62 2.30
CA VAL A 242 -12.49 -15.39 3.41
C VAL A 242 -11.67 -16.52 2.82
N LEU A 243 -10.36 -16.49 3.06
CA LEU A 243 -9.47 -17.57 2.59
C LEU A 243 -9.54 -18.74 3.60
N ALA A 244 -10.12 -19.87 3.17
CA ALA A 244 -10.20 -21.05 4.00
C ALA A 244 -8.82 -21.57 4.43
N ARG A 245 -8.70 -22.10 5.63
CA ARG A 245 -7.51 -22.87 6.05
C ARG A 245 -7.43 -24.13 5.20
N PRO A 246 -6.21 -24.60 4.84
CA PRO A 246 -6.04 -25.82 4.07
C PRO A 246 -6.50 -27.07 4.84
#